data_2c43ba6e3cb6945cfa8fc737fb1ca0c0
#
_entry.id   2c43ba6e3cb6945cfa8fc737fb1ca0c0
#
_cell.length_a   1.000
_cell.length_b   1.000
_cell.length_c   1.000
_cell.angle_alpha   90.00
_cell.angle_beta   90.00
_cell.angle_gamma   90.00
#
_symmetry.space_group_name_H-M   'P 1'
#
loop_
_entity.id
_entity.type
_entity.pdbx_description
1 polymer ?
#
loop_
_entity_poly.entity_id
_entity_poly.type
_entity_poly.pdbx_seq_one_letter_code
_entity_poly.pdbx_strand_id
1 'polypeptide(L)'
;MEFIEIQWNSELYALEIELRDRLLRAPLGMGFSTQELAAESSELHFGLIQEGQVKACAVIVPSTPDQAKLRQMAVHEDHQRQGLGSTLVRQIESELRRRDFQRVELHAREQAVPFYERLDYRTIGERFIEVNTAHWKMYHQLTETDGIVG
;
A
#
# COMPACT_ATOMS: atom_id res chain seq x y z
N MET A 1 -16.23 2.45 -7.72
CA MET A 1 -15.15 3.20 -7.07
C MET A 1 -14.08 3.54 -8.09
N GLU A 2 -13.49 4.69 -7.94
CA GLU A 2 -12.49 5.16 -8.88
C GLU A 2 -11.10 5.01 -8.30
N PHE A 3 -10.15 4.47 -9.07
CA PHE A 3 -8.75 4.37 -8.68
C PHE A 3 -8.06 5.68 -9.07
N ILE A 4 -7.45 6.35 -8.09
CA ILE A 4 -6.87 7.67 -8.27
C ILE A 4 -5.48 7.72 -7.65
N GLU A 5 -4.57 8.43 -8.32
CA GLU A 5 -3.34 8.84 -7.67
C GLU A 5 -3.66 10.11 -6.87
N ILE A 6 -3.46 10.04 -5.56
CA ILE A 6 -3.79 11.14 -4.65
C ILE A 6 -2.61 12.10 -4.59
N GLN A 7 -2.86 13.37 -4.87
CA GLN A 7 -1.81 14.38 -4.83
C GLN A 7 -1.50 14.77 -3.39
N TRP A 8 -0.22 14.84 -3.07
CA TRP A 8 0.20 15.22 -1.73
C TRP A 8 -0.36 16.60 -1.38
N ASN A 9 -0.79 16.76 -0.14
CA ASN A 9 -1.34 18.00 0.40
C ASN A 9 -2.65 18.46 -0.24
N SER A 10 -3.37 17.55 -0.91
CA SER A 10 -4.70 17.82 -1.45
C SER A 10 -5.78 17.49 -0.42
N GLU A 11 -7.04 17.76 -0.75
CA GLU A 11 -8.16 17.38 0.10
C GLU A 11 -8.25 15.86 0.25
N LEU A 12 -8.02 15.12 -0.83
CA LEU A 12 -8.01 13.66 -0.77
C LEU A 12 -6.86 13.13 0.10
N TYR A 13 -5.71 13.82 0.07
CA TYR A 13 -4.60 13.44 0.94
C TYR A 13 -4.99 13.59 2.41
N ALA A 14 -5.68 14.67 2.76
CA ALA A 14 -6.15 14.84 4.14
C ALA A 14 -7.06 13.70 4.56
N LEU A 15 -7.95 13.24 3.67
CA LEU A 15 -8.83 12.11 3.93
C LEU A 15 -8.05 10.79 4.01
N GLU A 16 -7.02 10.65 3.17
CA GLU A 16 -6.13 9.50 3.23
C GLU A 16 -5.45 9.43 4.61
N ILE A 17 -4.90 10.54 5.08
CA ILE A 17 -4.22 10.61 6.38
C ILE A 17 -5.19 10.25 7.51
N GLU A 18 -6.41 10.77 7.44
CA GLU A 18 -7.42 10.46 8.45
C GLU A 18 -7.71 8.96 8.50
N LEU A 19 -7.87 8.33 7.36
CA LEU A 19 -8.12 6.90 7.28
C LEU A 19 -6.93 6.09 7.82
N ARG A 20 -5.73 6.46 7.40
CA ARG A 20 -4.51 5.77 7.84
C ARG A 20 -4.31 5.93 9.35
N ASP A 21 -4.53 7.12 9.86
CA ASP A 21 -4.37 7.37 11.29
C ASP A 21 -5.36 6.53 12.09
N ARG A 22 -6.63 6.56 11.70
CA ARG A 22 -7.68 5.84 12.44
C ARG A 22 -7.44 4.33 12.46
N LEU A 23 -6.97 3.76 11.36
CA LEU A 23 -6.83 2.31 11.25
C LEU A 23 -5.45 1.77 11.58
N LEU A 24 -4.40 2.56 11.36
CA LEU A 24 -3.03 2.06 11.45
C LEU A 24 -2.23 2.64 12.60
N ARG A 25 -2.50 3.86 13.04
CA ARG A 25 -1.70 4.55 14.03
C ARG A 25 -2.40 4.72 15.37
N ALA A 26 -3.63 5.23 15.36
CA ALA A 26 -4.37 5.44 16.60
C ALA A 26 -4.51 4.17 17.44
N PRO A 27 -4.77 3.00 16.87
CA PRO A 27 -4.85 1.77 17.66
C PRO A 27 -3.55 1.42 18.38
N LEU A 28 -2.43 1.94 17.91
CA LEU A 28 -1.12 1.72 18.52
C LEU A 28 -0.71 2.88 19.43
N GLY A 29 -1.62 3.84 19.66
CA GLY A 29 -1.29 5.04 20.44
C GLY A 29 -0.35 5.98 19.72
N MET A 30 -0.30 5.90 18.40
CA MET A 30 0.59 6.70 17.58
C MET A 30 -0.19 7.70 16.74
N GLY A 31 0.51 8.62 16.13
CA GLY A 31 -0.06 9.56 15.17
C GLY A 31 0.97 9.89 14.10
N PHE A 32 0.67 10.87 13.26
CA PHE A 32 1.60 11.33 12.25
C PHE A 32 2.20 12.66 12.66
N SER A 33 3.52 12.77 12.58
CA SER A 33 4.19 14.04 12.84
C SER A 33 4.19 14.87 11.57
N THR A 34 4.37 16.18 11.72
CA THR A 34 4.50 17.07 10.59
C THR A 34 5.69 16.67 9.71
N GLN A 35 6.77 16.21 10.31
CA GLN A 35 7.94 15.78 9.57
C GLN A 35 7.67 14.54 8.73
N GLU A 36 6.92 13.56 9.28
CA GLU A 36 6.55 12.38 8.51
C GLU A 36 5.71 12.75 7.30
N LEU A 37 4.72 13.62 7.50
CA LEU A 37 3.85 14.01 6.40
C LEU A 37 4.59 14.81 5.34
N ALA A 38 5.53 15.66 5.75
CA ALA A 38 6.33 16.42 4.80
C ALA A 38 7.21 15.49 3.94
N ALA A 39 7.73 14.43 4.54
CA ALA A 39 8.56 13.47 3.81
C ALA A 39 7.75 12.72 2.76
N GLU A 40 6.45 12.60 2.94
CA GLU A 40 5.59 11.90 1.99
C GLU A 40 5.36 12.67 0.69
N SER A 41 5.81 13.90 0.61
CA SER A 41 5.68 14.69 -0.62
C SER A 41 6.43 14.07 -1.80
N SER A 42 7.44 13.25 -1.54
CA SER A 42 8.20 12.58 -2.60
C SER A 42 7.74 11.15 -2.86
N GLU A 43 6.68 10.71 -2.19
CA GLU A 43 6.15 9.36 -2.32
C GLU A 43 4.89 9.37 -3.17
N LEU A 44 4.48 8.20 -3.64
CA LEU A 44 3.27 8.09 -4.44
C LEU A 44 2.14 7.61 -3.55
N HIS A 45 0.96 8.19 -3.74
CA HIS A 45 -0.22 7.87 -2.94
C HIS A 45 -1.34 7.45 -3.86
N PHE A 46 -1.96 6.31 -3.58
CA PHE A 46 -3.04 5.81 -4.41
C PHE A 46 -4.25 5.48 -3.55
N GLY A 47 -5.43 5.61 -4.11
CA GLY A 47 -6.64 5.29 -3.40
C GLY A 47 -7.77 4.83 -4.28
N LEU A 48 -8.75 4.20 -3.65
CA LEU A 48 -10.04 3.91 -4.25
C LEU A 48 -11.02 4.89 -3.64
N ILE A 49 -11.67 5.67 -4.50
CA ILE A 49 -12.49 6.79 -4.09
C ILE A 49 -13.94 6.53 -4.45
N GLN A 50 -14.86 6.82 -3.55
CA GLN A 50 -16.28 6.73 -3.81
C GLN A 50 -16.97 7.90 -3.11
N GLU A 51 -17.77 8.65 -3.87
CA GLU A 51 -18.53 9.78 -3.32
C GLU A 51 -17.64 10.77 -2.57
N GLY A 52 -16.47 11.04 -3.11
CA GLY A 52 -15.54 11.99 -2.52
C GLY A 52 -14.80 11.49 -1.29
N GLN A 53 -14.96 10.22 -0.94
CA GLN A 53 -14.34 9.64 0.25
C GLN A 53 -13.27 8.63 -0.14
N VAL A 54 -12.20 8.56 0.64
CA VAL A 54 -11.15 7.55 0.45
C VAL A 54 -11.61 6.27 1.14
N LYS A 55 -11.88 5.25 0.35
CA LYS A 55 -12.36 3.95 0.87
C LYS A 55 -11.22 2.96 1.05
N ALA A 56 -10.13 3.13 0.33
CA ALA A 56 -8.91 2.36 0.52
C ALA A 56 -7.75 3.21 0.04
N CYS A 57 -6.58 3.01 0.62
CA CYS A 57 -5.40 3.77 0.23
C CYS A 57 -4.13 2.97 0.51
N ALA A 58 -3.06 3.37 -0.16
CA ALA A 58 -1.72 2.84 0.10
C ALA A 58 -0.67 3.84 -0.38
N VAL A 59 0.50 3.76 0.22
CA VAL A 59 1.64 4.59 -0.13
C VAL A 59 2.67 3.74 -0.84
N ILE A 60 3.25 4.26 -1.90
CA ILE A 60 4.31 3.60 -2.65
C ILE A 60 5.57 4.45 -2.55
N VAL A 61 6.63 3.83 -2.07
CA VAL A 61 7.94 4.49 -1.95
C VAL A 61 8.88 3.86 -2.96
N PRO A 62 9.29 4.59 -4.01
CA PRO A 62 10.32 4.07 -4.92
C PRO A 62 11.62 3.89 -4.15
N SER A 63 12.11 2.66 -4.07
CA SER A 63 13.36 2.38 -3.36
C SER A 63 14.55 2.35 -4.30
N THR A 64 14.32 1.97 -5.55
CA THR A 64 15.29 2.08 -6.65
C THR A 64 14.49 2.48 -7.89
N PRO A 65 15.11 2.78 -9.03
CA PRO A 65 14.35 3.14 -10.22
C PRO A 65 13.37 2.07 -10.68
N ASP A 66 13.60 0.80 -10.37
CA ASP A 66 12.72 -0.27 -10.83
C ASP A 66 12.05 -1.06 -9.69
N GLN A 67 12.21 -0.62 -8.45
CA GLN A 67 11.68 -1.34 -7.31
C GLN A 67 10.92 -0.39 -6.39
N ALA A 68 9.74 -0.80 -5.97
CA ALA A 68 8.88 0.02 -5.12
C ALA A 68 8.51 -0.72 -3.85
N LYS A 69 8.33 0.02 -2.76
CA LYS A 69 7.86 -0.54 -1.49
C LYS A 69 6.44 -0.05 -1.26
N LEU A 70 5.52 -0.99 -1.01
CA LEU A 70 4.15 -0.67 -0.63
C LEU A 70 4.08 -0.61 0.88
N ARG A 71 3.46 0.45 1.38
CA ARG A 71 3.30 0.63 2.83
C ARG A 71 2.01 1.36 3.14
N GLN A 72 1.63 1.31 4.42
CA GLN A 72 0.47 2.07 4.92
C GLN A 72 -0.82 1.79 4.16
N MET A 73 -1.10 0.50 3.85
CA MET A 73 -2.36 0.16 3.22
C MET A 73 -3.47 0.12 4.26
N ALA A 74 -4.58 0.77 3.95
CA ALA A 74 -5.74 0.80 4.82
C ALA A 74 -7.01 0.69 4.00
N VAL A 75 -8.00 -0.09 4.50
CA VAL A 75 -9.31 -0.23 3.88
C VAL A 75 -10.34 0.23 4.90
N HIS A 76 -11.24 1.13 4.47
CA HIS A 76 -12.29 1.68 5.32
C HIS A 76 -13.08 0.55 5.98
N GLU A 77 -13.44 0.72 7.24
CA GLU A 77 -14.11 -0.30 8.03
C GLU A 77 -15.36 -0.86 7.37
N ASP A 78 -16.12 0.00 6.71
CA ASP A 78 -17.37 -0.40 6.07
C ASP A 78 -17.17 -1.24 4.82
N HIS A 79 -15.95 -1.34 4.33
CA HIS A 79 -15.63 -2.02 3.08
C HIS A 79 -14.63 -3.17 3.24
N GLN A 80 -14.29 -3.51 4.48
CA GLN A 80 -13.38 -4.63 4.71
C GLN A 80 -14.03 -5.94 4.34
N ARG A 81 -13.21 -6.91 3.88
CA ARG A 81 -13.68 -8.24 3.46
C ARG A 81 -14.54 -8.21 2.21
N GLN A 82 -14.50 -7.12 1.45
CA GLN A 82 -15.24 -7.03 0.18
C GLN A 82 -14.30 -7.04 -1.02
N GLY A 83 -13.05 -7.43 -0.82
CA GLY A 83 -12.08 -7.49 -1.91
C GLY A 83 -11.46 -6.16 -2.29
N LEU A 84 -11.70 -5.10 -1.54
CA LEU A 84 -11.20 -3.78 -1.87
C LEU A 84 -9.69 -3.70 -1.79
N GLY A 85 -9.10 -4.34 -0.78
CA GLY A 85 -7.64 -4.37 -0.65
C GLY A 85 -6.99 -5.05 -1.83
N SER A 86 -7.53 -6.18 -2.26
CA SER A 86 -7.02 -6.89 -3.43
C SER A 86 -7.14 -6.06 -4.69
N THR A 87 -8.29 -5.40 -4.87
CA THR A 87 -8.51 -4.52 -6.01
C THR A 87 -7.47 -3.40 -6.02
N LEU A 88 -7.25 -2.77 -4.88
CA LEU A 88 -6.29 -1.68 -4.78
C LEU A 88 -4.88 -2.15 -5.14
N VAL A 89 -4.43 -3.27 -4.58
CA VAL A 89 -3.10 -3.79 -4.84
C VAL A 89 -2.93 -4.09 -6.34
N ARG A 90 -3.91 -4.74 -6.96
CA ARG A 90 -3.82 -5.06 -8.40
C ARG A 90 -3.79 -3.81 -9.27
N GLN A 91 -4.56 -2.79 -8.91
CA GLN A 91 -4.53 -1.54 -9.67
C GLN A 91 -3.21 -0.80 -9.49
N ILE A 92 -2.67 -0.82 -8.29
CA ILE A 92 -1.34 -0.24 -8.05
C ILE A 92 -0.28 -0.98 -8.88
N GLU A 93 -0.33 -2.30 -8.90
CA GLU A 93 0.61 -3.09 -9.69
C GLU A 93 0.55 -2.72 -11.17
N SER A 94 -0.65 -2.59 -11.71
CA SER A 94 -0.83 -2.17 -13.10
C SER A 94 -0.21 -0.80 -13.36
N GLU A 95 -0.42 0.13 -12.45
CA GLU A 95 0.14 1.47 -12.60
C GLU A 95 1.67 1.45 -12.51
N LEU A 96 2.21 0.64 -11.61
CA LEU A 96 3.65 0.53 -11.46
C LEU A 96 4.30 -0.14 -12.68
N ARG A 97 3.63 -1.12 -13.30
CA ARG A 97 4.11 -1.69 -14.56
C ARG A 97 4.20 -0.64 -15.64
N ARG A 98 3.19 0.21 -15.73
CA ARG A 98 3.18 1.29 -16.73
C ARG A 98 4.32 2.29 -16.50
N ARG A 99 4.83 2.40 -15.29
CA ARG A 99 5.94 3.28 -14.93
C ARG A 99 7.28 2.54 -14.91
N ASP A 100 7.32 1.32 -15.45
CA ASP A 100 8.52 0.51 -15.61
C ASP A 100 9.10 -0.03 -14.29
N PHE A 101 8.30 -0.06 -13.23
CA PHE A 101 8.71 -0.77 -12.03
C PHE A 101 8.63 -2.27 -12.28
N GLN A 102 9.58 -3.00 -11.73
CA GLN A 102 9.68 -4.44 -11.95
C GLN A 102 9.34 -5.27 -10.71
N ARG A 103 9.32 -4.66 -9.56
CA ARG A 103 9.15 -5.40 -8.30
C ARG A 103 8.51 -4.55 -7.24
N VAL A 104 7.59 -5.16 -6.47
CA VAL A 104 7.00 -4.55 -5.29
C VAL A 104 7.44 -5.34 -4.07
N GLU A 105 7.86 -4.64 -3.03
CA GLU A 105 8.19 -5.23 -1.74
C GLU A 105 7.32 -4.60 -0.66
N LEU A 106 7.13 -5.32 0.43
CA LEU A 106 6.37 -4.82 1.57
C LEU A 106 6.76 -5.55 2.84
N HIS A 107 6.39 -4.97 3.99
CA HIS A 107 6.49 -5.62 5.29
C HIS A 107 5.08 -5.97 5.73
N ALA A 108 4.74 -7.24 5.74
CA ALA A 108 3.41 -7.69 6.10
C ALA A 108 3.37 -8.13 7.56
N ARG A 109 2.38 -7.66 8.31
CA ARG A 109 2.11 -8.23 9.62
C ARG A 109 1.84 -9.72 9.43
N GLU A 110 2.24 -10.54 10.39
CA GLU A 110 2.14 -11.99 10.25
C GLU A 110 0.73 -12.43 9.87
N GLN A 111 -0.30 -11.85 10.45
CA GLN A 111 -1.67 -12.21 10.15
C GLN A 111 -2.13 -11.77 8.76
N ALA A 112 -1.40 -10.86 8.12
CA ALA A 112 -1.72 -10.41 6.78
C ALA A 112 -1.00 -11.21 5.69
N VAL A 113 -0.04 -12.05 6.06
CA VAL A 113 0.71 -12.85 5.10
C VAL A 113 -0.21 -13.65 4.15
N PRO A 114 -1.26 -14.36 4.66
CA PRO A 114 -2.13 -15.10 3.74
C PRO A 114 -2.82 -14.22 2.70
N PHE A 115 -3.17 -12.99 3.07
CA PHE A 115 -3.80 -12.05 2.14
C PHE A 115 -2.85 -11.77 0.97
N TYR A 116 -1.59 -11.46 1.27
CA TYR A 116 -0.62 -11.16 0.23
C TYR A 116 -0.21 -12.41 -0.56
N GLU A 117 -0.18 -13.58 0.09
CA GLU A 117 0.11 -14.82 -0.63
C GLU A 117 -0.95 -15.11 -1.70
N ARG A 118 -2.19 -14.79 -1.43
CA ARG A 118 -3.26 -14.95 -2.42
C ARG A 118 -3.09 -14.00 -3.61
N LEU A 119 -2.28 -12.95 -3.44
CA LEU A 119 -1.96 -12.01 -4.53
C LEU A 119 -0.60 -12.34 -5.16
N ASP A 120 -0.08 -13.54 -4.88
CA ASP A 120 1.18 -14.04 -5.43
C ASP A 120 2.43 -13.36 -4.87
N TYR A 121 2.32 -12.76 -3.70
CA TYR A 121 3.48 -12.30 -2.97
C TYR A 121 4.10 -13.47 -2.22
N ARG A 122 5.42 -13.44 -2.07
CA ARG A 122 6.17 -14.47 -1.35
C ARG A 122 6.97 -13.85 -0.23
N THR A 123 7.11 -14.59 0.87
CA THR A 123 7.97 -14.15 1.96
C THR A 123 9.43 -14.32 1.57
N ILE A 124 10.28 -13.45 2.10
CA ILE A 124 11.72 -13.52 1.91
C ILE A 124 12.40 -13.23 3.24
N GLY A 125 13.42 -14.01 3.56
CA GLY A 125 14.17 -13.83 4.79
C GLY A 125 13.43 -14.40 5.99
N GLU A 126 13.73 -13.84 7.16
CA GLU A 126 13.22 -14.34 8.42
C GLU A 126 12.16 -13.41 9.01
N ARG A 127 11.31 -13.97 9.86
CA ARG A 127 10.34 -13.22 10.65
C ARG A 127 11.07 -12.19 11.50
N PHE A 128 10.54 -10.97 11.58
CA PHE A 128 11.15 -9.90 12.37
C PHE A 128 10.08 -9.13 13.15
N ILE A 129 10.53 -8.32 14.12
CA ILE A 129 9.64 -7.52 14.92
C ILE A 129 9.73 -6.06 14.47
N GLU A 130 8.59 -5.47 14.20
CA GLU A 130 8.48 -4.06 13.82
C GLU A 130 7.28 -3.48 14.56
N VAL A 131 7.46 -2.38 15.27
CA VAL A 131 6.43 -1.78 16.13
C VAL A 131 5.78 -2.83 17.02
N ASN A 132 6.63 -3.61 17.69
CA ASN A 132 6.21 -4.66 18.65
C ASN A 132 5.32 -5.75 18.03
N THR A 133 5.33 -5.92 16.73
CA THR A 133 4.49 -6.88 16.02
C THR A 133 5.33 -7.70 15.07
N ALA A 134 5.00 -8.99 14.95
CA ALA A 134 5.71 -9.88 14.03
C ALA A 134 5.37 -9.54 12.58
N HIS A 135 6.40 -9.47 11.76
CA HIS A 135 6.29 -9.11 10.36
C HIS A 135 7.11 -10.05 9.50
N TRP A 136 6.75 -10.10 8.21
CA TRP A 136 7.51 -10.78 7.17
C TRP A 136 7.71 -9.84 6.01
N LYS A 137 8.93 -9.80 5.48
CA LYS A 137 9.17 -9.09 4.23
C LYS A 137 8.62 -9.95 3.10
N MET A 138 7.88 -9.34 2.19
CA MET A 138 7.29 -10.03 1.05
C MET A 138 7.57 -9.27 -0.23
N TYR A 139 7.50 -9.97 -1.36
CA TYR A 139 7.74 -9.35 -2.66
C TYR A 139 6.92 -10.01 -3.75
N HIS A 140 6.74 -9.28 -4.84
CA HIS A 140 6.08 -9.77 -6.05
C HIS A 140 6.79 -9.18 -7.27
N GLN A 141 7.13 -10.02 -8.23
CA GLN A 141 7.73 -9.58 -9.49
C GLN A 141 6.63 -9.19 -10.46
N LEU A 142 6.76 -8.02 -11.05
CA LEU A 142 5.71 -7.47 -11.91
C LEU A 142 5.89 -7.81 -13.38
N THR A 143 7.10 -8.12 -13.78
CA THR A 143 7.44 -8.15 -15.18
C THR A 143 7.12 -9.41 -15.91
N GLU A 144 7.36 -10.53 -15.29
CA GLU A 144 7.24 -11.74 -16.02
C GLU A 144 5.93 -12.04 -16.55
N THR A 145 4.91 -11.69 -15.81
CA THR A 145 3.58 -12.04 -16.23
C THR A 145 3.21 -11.35 -17.50
N ASP A 146 3.79 -10.20 -17.72
CA ASP A 146 3.35 -9.47 -18.85
C ASP A 146 3.94 -9.96 -20.08
N GLY A 147 5.07 -10.27 -19.95
CA GLY A 147 5.60 -10.60 -21.10
C GLY A 147 5.17 -11.76 -21.69
N ILE A 148 4.91 -12.29 -21.23
CA ILE A 148 4.76 -13.23 -21.74
C ILE A 148 4.15 -13.67 -22.55
N VAL A 149 3.91 -13.59 -22.63
CA VAL A 149 3.46 -13.99 -23.16
C VAL A 149 3.50 -14.10 -24.03
N GLY A 150 3.58 -13.98 -23.99
CA GLY A 150 3.90 -13.78 -24.90
C GLY A 150 3.62 -14.50 -25.74
#